data_c74058303fb6e5fa44c7d686959ae816
#
_entry.id   c74058303fb6e5fa44c7d686959ae816
#
_cell.length_a   1.000
_cell.length_b   1.000
_cell.length_c   1.000
_cell.angle_alpha   90.00
_cell.angle_beta   90.00
_cell.angle_gamma   90.00
#
_symmetry.space_group_name_H-M   'P 1'
#
loop_
_entity.id
_entity.type
_entity.pdbx_description
1 polymer ?
#
loop_
_entity_poly.entity_id
_entity_poly.type
_entity_poly.pdbx_seq_one_letter_code
_entity_poly.pdbx_strand_id
1 'polypeptide(L)'
;IGTVHQCNCCLGSKTLHPLVSVIDLSKADLSAHTGIKFDFYTILLSECKCEAYMYGHQYYDFSDGTLLFLSPGESINMKENSKNFPSKGWILAFHPDLICGTPLGLNIHNYTFFSYLPEEALHISLREKQIILEFMDKINQELERCIDRHSKKIVSKYIELLLDYCIRFYERQFIT
;
A
#
# COMPACT_ATOMS: atom_id res chain seq x y z
N ILE A 1 1.31 -12.59 -9.32
CA ILE A 1 0.20 -12.88 -8.39
C ILE A 1 -1.05 -12.25 -8.96
N GLY A 2 -2.00 -13.10 -9.42
CA GLY A 2 -3.22 -12.66 -10.11
C GLY A 2 -4.40 -12.41 -9.18
N THR A 3 -4.38 -12.95 -7.97
CA THR A 3 -5.49 -12.82 -7.01
C THR A 3 -5.00 -12.39 -5.63
N VAL A 4 -5.87 -11.73 -4.90
CA VAL A 4 -5.61 -11.34 -3.50
C VAL A 4 -5.38 -12.59 -2.63
N HIS A 5 -6.10 -13.68 -2.89
CA HIS A 5 -5.88 -14.94 -2.19
C HIS A 5 -4.46 -15.48 -2.39
N GLN A 6 -3.95 -15.47 -3.62
CA GLN A 6 -2.56 -15.87 -3.91
C GLN A 6 -1.56 -14.99 -3.18
N CYS A 7 -1.81 -13.68 -3.12
CA CYS A 7 -1.00 -12.74 -2.36
C CYS A 7 -0.97 -13.10 -0.87
N ASN A 8 -2.12 -13.36 -0.28
CA ASN A 8 -2.24 -13.77 1.12
C ASN A 8 -1.47 -15.07 1.39
N CYS A 9 -1.59 -16.06 0.52
CA CYS A 9 -0.87 -17.33 0.64
C CYS A 9 0.65 -17.13 0.58
N CYS A 10 1.14 -16.30 -0.33
CA CYS A 10 2.57 -15.99 -0.45
C CYS A 10 3.12 -15.26 0.76
N LEU A 11 2.33 -14.41 1.38
CA LEU A 11 2.74 -13.56 2.50
C LEU A 11 2.31 -14.12 3.87
N GLY A 12 1.78 -15.33 3.91
CA GLY A 12 1.40 -16.00 5.15
C GLY A 12 0.19 -15.39 5.87
N SER A 13 -0.68 -14.72 5.14
CA SER A 13 -1.88 -14.08 5.67
C SER A 13 -3.15 -14.88 5.35
N LYS A 14 -4.17 -14.73 6.19
CA LYS A 14 -5.48 -15.34 5.97
C LYS A 14 -6.32 -14.48 5.02
N THR A 15 -7.00 -15.12 4.06
CA THR A 15 -7.95 -14.44 3.18
C THR A 15 -9.27 -14.21 3.90
N LEU A 16 -9.59 -12.95 4.18
CA LEU A 16 -10.86 -12.53 4.78
C LEU A 16 -11.86 -12.06 3.73
N HIS A 17 -11.37 -11.48 2.64
CA HIS A 17 -12.17 -11.01 1.52
C HIS A 17 -11.46 -11.34 0.20
N PRO A 18 -12.18 -11.76 -0.86
CA PRO A 18 -11.53 -12.16 -2.11
C PRO A 18 -10.91 -11.00 -2.91
N LEU A 19 -11.32 -9.76 -2.67
CA LEU A 19 -10.91 -8.61 -3.48
C LEU A 19 -10.03 -7.59 -2.74
N VAL A 20 -9.83 -7.76 -1.44
CA VAL A 20 -9.04 -6.82 -0.65
C VAL A 20 -8.38 -7.52 0.54
N SER A 21 -7.17 -7.09 0.87
CA SER A 21 -6.46 -7.60 2.04
C SER A 21 -5.56 -6.53 2.66
N VAL A 22 -5.43 -6.59 3.98
CA VAL A 22 -4.45 -5.83 4.76
C VAL A 22 -3.49 -6.85 5.37
N ILE A 23 -2.20 -6.74 5.03
CA ILE A 23 -1.20 -7.74 5.36
C ILE A 23 -0.10 -7.12 6.22
N ASP A 24 0.20 -7.75 7.35
CA ASP A 24 1.34 -7.41 8.20
C ASP A 24 2.59 -8.12 7.69
N LEU A 25 3.57 -7.34 7.22
CA LEU A 25 4.81 -7.86 6.66
C LEU A 25 5.77 -8.43 7.70
N SER A 26 5.60 -8.11 8.98
CA SER A 26 6.47 -8.63 10.04
C SER A 26 6.37 -10.15 10.19
N LYS A 27 5.28 -10.74 9.70
CA LYS A 27 4.99 -12.17 9.75
C LYS A 27 5.23 -12.88 8.41
N ALA A 28 5.63 -12.14 7.38
CA ALA A 28 5.82 -12.69 6.04
C ALA A 28 7.25 -13.21 5.86
N ASP A 29 7.38 -14.39 5.23
CA ASP A 29 8.66 -14.90 4.76
C ASP A 29 8.78 -14.64 3.26
N LEU A 30 9.64 -13.69 2.90
CA LEU A 30 9.86 -13.28 1.52
C LEU A 30 11.18 -13.81 0.94
N SER A 31 11.92 -14.63 1.69
CA SER A 31 13.23 -15.12 1.31
C SER A 31 13.22 -16.00 0.04
N ALA A 32 12.08 -16.62 -0.28
CA ALA A 32 11.93 -17.49 -1.45
C ALA A 32 11.58 -16.72 -2.75
N HIS A 33 11.30 -15.43 -2.67
CA HIS A 33 10.81 -14.63 -3.79
C HIS A 33 11.88 -13.66 -4.29
N THR A 34 12.15 -13.65 -5.60
CA THR A 34 13.13 -12.77 -6.23
C THR A 34 12.51 -11.55 -6.91
N GLY A 35 11.22 -11.60 -7.16
CA GLY A 35 10.41 -10.52 -7.71
C GLY A 35 8.95 -10.89 -7.64
N ILE A 36 8.10 -9.93 -7.33
CA ILE A 36 6.65 -10.13 -7.23
C ILE A 36 5.94 -9.15 -8.15
N LYS A 37 5.14 -9.69 -9.06
CA LYS A 37 4.20 -8.91 -9.88
C LYS A 37 2.80 -9.06 -9.31
N PHE A 38 2.12 -7.94 -9.15
CA PHE A 38 0.75 -7.90 -8.68
C PHE A 38 -0.20 -7.48 -9.81
N ASP A 39 -1.29 -8.20 -9.99
CA ASP A 39 -2.34 -7.87 -10.96
C ASP A 39 -3.50 -7.08 -10.32
N PHE A 40 -3.20 -6.39 -9.24
CA PHE A 40 -4.13 -5.54 -8.48
C PHE A 40 -3.38 -4.33 -7.91
N TYR A 41 -4.13 -3.35 -7.41
CA TYR A 41 -3.55 -2.18 -6.76
C TYR A 41 -2.91 -2.56 -5.43
N THR A 42 -1.72 -2.03 -5.17
CA THR A 42 -0.97 -2.29 -3.94
C THR A 42 -0.46 -1.00 -3.34
N ILE A 43 -0.70 -0.79 -2.06
CA ILE A 43 -0.11 0.28 -1.27
C ILE A 43 0.80 -0.37 -0.23
N LEU A 44 2.09 -0.13 -0.34
CA LEU A 44 3.11 -0.68 0.55
C LEU A 44 3.58 0.40 1.51
N LEU A 45 3.34 0.20 2.80
CA LEU A 45 3.91 1.03 3.87
C LEU A 45 5.14 0.31 4.44
N SER A 46 6.30 0.92 4.27
CA SER A 46 7.55 0.48 4.88
C SER A 46 7.81 1.24 6.17
N GLU A 47 8.01 0.53 7.26
CA GLU A 47 8.36 1.10 8.57
C GLU A 47 9.86 1.11 8.83
N CYS A 48 10.68 0.70 7.88
CA CYS A 48 12.13 0.75 8.02
C CYS A 48 12.61 2.19 8.13
N LYS A 49 13.29 2.52 9.22
CA LYS A 49 14.14 3.69 9.30
C LYS A 49 15.36 3.42 8.41
N CYS A 50 15.22 3.68 7.13
CA CYS A 50 16.37 3.60 6.24
C CYS A 50 17.16 4.90 6.37
N GLU A 51 18.25 4.86 7.11
CA GLU A 51 19.27 5.92 7.15
C GLU A 51 19.90 6.16 5.77
N ALA A 52 19.54 5.38 4.77
CA ALA A 52 20.22 5.30 3.49
C ALA A 52 19.52 6.06 2.35
N TYR A 53 18.34 6.64 2.54
CA TYR A 53 17.73 7.46 1.48
C TYR A 53 18.22 8.88 1.57
N MET A 54 19.48 9.08 1.23
CA MET A 54 20.01 10.40 0.90
C MET A 54 19.63 10.70 -0.55
N TYR A 55 18.44 11.28 -0.77
CA TYR A 55 18.16 11.99 -2.00
C TYR A 55 18.89 13.33 -1.95
N GLY A 56 20.09 13.38 -2.56
CA GLY A 56 20.87 14.59 -2.76
C GLY A 56 21.03 15.45 -1.50
N HIS A 57 22.01 15.20 -0.66
CA HIS A 57 22.49 16.05 0.44
C HIS A 57 21.46 16.69 1.39
N GLN A 58 20.16 16.33 1.32
CA GLN A 58 19.13 16.81 2.23
C GLN A 58 18.61 15.66 3.11
N TYR A 59 18.71 15.86 4.41
CA TYR A 59 18.00 15.03 5.38
C TYR A 59 16.50 15.39 5.32
N TYR A 60 15.66 14.45 4.93
CA TYR A 60 14.22 14.62 5.05
C TYR A 60 13.81 14.36 6.50
N ASP A 61 13.21 15.37 7.15
CA ASP A 61 12.64 15.26 8.50
C ASP A 61 11.43 14.29 8.55
N PHE A 62 11.05 13.68 7.42
CA PHE A 62 9.92 12.78 7.25
C PHE A 62 10.41 11.37 6.86
N SER A 63 11.18 10.74 7.74
CA SER A 63 11.77 9.42 7.50
C SER A 63 11.16 8.30 8.34
N ASP A 64 10.00 8.55 8.98
CA ASP A 64 9.36 7.56 9.86
C ASP A 64 8.63 6.45 9.11
N GLY A 65 8.45 6.60 7.82
CA GLY A 65 7.87 5.60 6.93
C GLY A 65 7.91 6.03 5.47
N THR A 66 7.75 5.06 4.60
CA THR A 66 7.71 5.25 3.15
C THR A 66 6.51 4.53 2.56
N LEU A 67 5.74 5.22 1.72
CA LEU A 67 4.64 4.65 0.95
C LEU A 67 5.06 4.47 -0.50
N LEU A 68 4.79 3.27 -1.02
CA LEU A 68 4.94 2.93 -2.44
C LEU A 68 3.60 2.48 -2.98
N PHE A 69 3.24 2.99 -4.17
CA PHE A 69 1.98 2.70 -4.85
C PHE A 69 2.24 1.92 -6.13
N LEU A 70 1.58 0.79 -6.30
CA LEU A 70 1.71 -0.05 -7.48
C LEU A 70 0.36 -0.23 -8.16
N SER A 71 0.32 0.03 -9.46
CA SER A 71 -0.83 -0.27 -10.32
C SER A 71 -0.85 -1.76 -10.71
N PRO A 72 -2.01 -2.30 -11.14
CA PRO A 72 -2.06 -3.65 -11.68
C PRO A 72 -1.04 -3.85 -12.81
N GLY A 73 -0.29 -4.94 -12.74
CA GLY A 73 0.73 -5.29 -13.72
C GLY A 73 2.15 -4.78 -13.40
N GLU A 74 2.32 -3.98 -12.38
CA GLU A 74 3.64 -3.56 -11.91
C GLU A 74 4.31 -4.63 -11.03
N SER A 75 5.64 -4.65 -11.02
CA SER A 75 6.42 -5.61 -10.27
C SER A 75 7.40 -4.92 -9.32
N ILE A 76 7.63 -5.56 -8.18
CA ILE A 76 8.71 -5.20 -7.26
C ILE A 76 9.87 -6.18 -7.50
N ASN A 77 11.05 -5.65 -7.84
CA ASN A 77 12.25 -6.46 -7.93
C ASN A 77 12.95 -6.54 -6.58
N MET A 78 13.04 -7.76 -6.05
CA MET A 78 13.59 -8.03 -4.72
C MET A 78 15.09 -8.36 -4.75
N LYS A 79 15.66 -8.64 -5.93
CA LYS A 79 17.06 -9.06 -6.07
C LYS A 79 18.06 -7.90 -5.96
N GLU A 80 17.73 -6.76 -6.52
CA GLU A 80 18.65 -5.61 -6.52
C GLU A 80 18.67 -4.87 -5.19
N ASN A 81 17.66 -5.12 -4.35
CA ASN A 81 17.43 -4.39 -3.11
C ASN A 81 17.09 -5.34 -1.96
N SER A 82 17.87 -6.40 -1.76
CA SER A 82 17.69 -7.29 -0.60
C SER A 82 17.77 -6.56 0.76
N LYS A 83 18.24 -5.31 0.75
CA LYS A 83 18.23 -4.40 1.89
C LYS A 83 16.98 -3.50 1.95
N ASN A 84 16.15 -3.48 0.92
CA ASN A 84 15.09 -2.47 0.75
C ASN A 84 13.66 -3.04 0.80
N PHE A 85 13.47 -4.36 0.80
CA PHE A 85 12.14 -4.88 1.12
C PHE A 85 11.96 -4.80 2.64
N PRO A 86 10.92 -4.12 3.13
CA PRO A 86 10.80 -3.88 4.55
C PRO A 86 10.57 -5.20 5.30
N SER A 87 11.38 -5.45 6.31
CA SER A 87 11.13 -6.51 7.28
C SER A 87 9.94 -6.20 8.18
N LYS A 88 9.55 -4.93 8.23
CA LYS A 88 8.36 -4.42 8.93
C LYS A 88 7.60 -3.48 8.02
N GLY A 89 6.30 -3.61 8.04
CA GLY A 89 5.41 -2.76 7.28
C GLY A 89 4.06 -3.42 7.04
N TRP A 90 3.29 -2.78 6.17
CA TRP A 90 1.94 -3.20 5.86
C TRP A 90 1.69 -3.11 4.36
N ILE A 91 0.89 -4.04 3.85
CA ILE A 91 0.39 -3.99 2.48
C ILE A 91 -1.13 -3.88 2.53
N LEU A 92 -1.67 -2.90 1.81
CA LEU A 92 -3.08 -2.86 1.42
C LEU A 92 -3.15 -3.24 -0.06
N ALA A 93 -3.76 -4.39 -0.34
CA ALA A 93 -3.95 -4.90 -1.70
C ALA A 93 -5.43 -4.93 -2.04
N PHE A 94 -5.83 -4.37 -3.18
CA PHE A 94 -7.22 -4.42 -3.61
C PHE A 94 -7.33 -4.59 -5.13
N HIS A 95 -8.21 -5.52 -5.50
CA HIS A 95 -8.50 -5.82 -6.90
C HIS A 95 -9.34 -4.71 -7.54
N PRO A 96 -9.16 -4.40 -8.85
CA PRO A 96 -9.99 -3.42 -9.55
C PRO A 96 -11.51 -3.67 -9.43
N ASP A 97 -11.92 -4.93 -9.33
CA ASP A 97 -13.33 -5.29 -9.18
C ASP A 97 -13.95 -4.79 -7.85
N LEU A 98 -13.13 -4.56 -6.83
CA LEU A 98 -13.61 -3.99 -5.57
C LEU A 98 -14.19 -2.59 -5.77
N ILE A 99 -13.52 -1.78 -6.58
CA ILE A 99 -13.85 -0.36 -6.77
C ILE A 99 -14.71 -0.12 -8.01
N CYS A 100 -14.91 -1.13 -8.84
CA CYS A 100 -15.77 -1.04 -10.03
C CYS A 100 -17.19 -0.62 -9.64
N GLY A 101 -17.71 0.41 -10.31
CA GLY A 101 -19.04 0.96 -10.02
C GLY A 101 -19.12 1.85 -8.77
N THR A 102 -17.99 2.13 -8.13
CA THR A 102 -17.90 3.07 -7.00
C THR A 102 -17.32 4.42 -7.45
N PRO A 103 -17.51 5.52 -6.68
CA PRO A 103 -16.85 6.80 -6.99
C PRO A 103 -15.33 6.67 -7.08
N LEU A 104 -14.71 5.84 -6.24
CA LEU A 104 -13.28 5.58 -6.32
C LEU A 104 -12.90 4.94 -7.66
N GLY A 105 -13.67 3.97 -8.16
CA GLY A 105 -13.42 3.34 -9.45
C GLY A 105 -13.48 4.31 -10.61
N LEU A 106 -14.39 5.29 -10.56
CA LEU A 106 -14.49 6.35 -11.58
C LEU A 106 -13.31 7.33 -11.51
N ASN A 107 -12.73 7.55 -10.34
CA ASN A 107 -11.72 8.56 -10.08
C ASN A 107 -10.31 8.02 -9.86
N ILE A 108 -10.11 6.70 -9.93
CA ILE A 108 -8.81 6.08 -9.60
C ILE A 108 -7.67 6.63 -10.47
N HIS A 109 -7.94 7.00 -11.71
CA HIS A 109 -6.94 7.58 -12.61
C HIS A 109 -6.50 8.99 -12.22
N ASN A 110 -7.24 9.67 -11.36
CA ASN A 110 -6.87 10.99 -10.84
C ASN A 110 -5.79 10.90 -9.74
N TYR A 111 -5.59 9.72 -9.20
CA TYR A 111 -4.50 9.45 -8.24
C TYR A 111 -3.23 9.07 -9.00
N THR A 112 -2.50 10.09 -9.46
CA THR A 112 -1.36 9.96 -10.37
C THR A 112 -0.17 9.23 -9.76
N PHE A 113 -0.07 9.15 -8.44
CA PHE A 113 1.04 8.50 -7.75
C PHE A 113 1.09 6.97 -7.95
N PHE A 114 0.02 6.35 -8.43
CA PHE A 114 0.07 4.95 -8.88
C PHE A 114 0.91 4.76 -10.14
N SER A 115 1.22 5.83 -10.86
CA SER A 115 2.07 5.83 -12.06
C SER A 115 3.49 6.33 -11.77
N TYR A 116 3.80 6.69 -10.52
CA TYR A 116 5.11 7.20 -10.13
C TYR A 116 6.14 6.08 -10.05
N LEU A 117 7.39 6.43 -10.33
CA LEU A 117 8.51 5.51 -10.19
C LEU A 117 8.82 5.24 -8.72
N PRO A 118 9.49 4.10 -8.38
CA PRO A 118 9.89 3.81 -7.01
C PRO A 118 10.73 4.91 -6.35
N GLU A 119 11.50 5.66 -7.15
CA GLU A 119 12.30 6.80 -6.68
C GLU A 119 11.43 7.99 -6.22
N GLU A 120 10.18 8.01 -6.64
CA GLU A 120 9.19 9.03 -6.27
C GLU A 120 8.32 8.58 -5.10
N ALA A 121 8.79 7.63 -4.30
CA ALA A 121 8.08 7.14 -3.12
C ALA A 121 7.76 8.29 -2.15
N LEU A 122 6.62 8.17 -1.47
CA LEU A 122 6.18 9.16 -0.50
C LEU A 122 6.85 8.90 0.85
N HIS A 123 7.61 9.88 1.34
CA HIS A 123 8.18 9.85 2.69
C HIS A 123 7.23 10.54 3.66
N ILE A 124 6.90 9.88 4.75
CA ILE A 124 5.89 10.34 5.70
C ILE A 124 6.47 10.54 7.10
N SER A 125 5.86 11.49 7.82
CA SER A 125 6.13 11.72 9.24
C SER A 125 5.46 10.66 10.11
N LEU A 126 5.84 10.62 11.38
CA LEU A 126 5.20 9.73 12.37
C LEU A 126 3.68 9.96 12.44
N ARG A 127 3.24 11.21 12.44
CA ARG A 127 1.82 11.57 12.47
C ARG A 127 1.08 11.09 11.22
N GLU A 128 1.67 11.30 10.05
CA GLU A 128 1.11 10.84 8.77
C GLU A 128 1.03 9.32 8.72
N LYS A 129 2.06 8.63 9.21
CA LYS A 129 2.07 7.18 9.34
C LYS A 129 0.94 6.67 10.24
N GLN A 130 0.69 7.33 11.37
CA GLN A 130 -0.42 6.97 12.25
C GLN A 130 -1.77 7.08 11.56
N ILE A 131 -1.98 8.13 10.74
CA ILE A 131 -3.20 8.29 9.94
C ILE A 131 -3.38 7.11 8.98
N ILE A 132 -2.33 6.72 8.27
CA ILE A 132 -2.36 5.59 7.32
C ILE A 132 -2.68 4.28 8.05
N LEU A 133 -2.03 4.04 9.20
CA LEU A 133 -2.27 2.83 10.00
C LEU A 133 -3.69 2.76 10.55
N GLU A 134 -4.28 3.88 10.93
CA GLU A 134 -5.67 3.95 11.37
C GLU A 134 -6.63 3.54 10.25
N PHE A 135 -6.40 3.98 9.01
CA PHE A 135 -7.21 3.56 7.86
C PHE A 135 -7.05 2.07 7.56
N MET A 136 -5.83 1.56 7.61
CA MET A 136 -5.58 0.12 7.40
C MET A 136 -6.27 -0.72 8.47
N ASP A 137 -6.24 -0.27 9.73
CA ASP A 137 -6.93 -0.94 10.83
C ASP A 137 -8.45 -0.94 10.65
N LYS A 138 -9.03 0.19 10.27
CA LYS A 138 -10.48 0.28 9.99
C LYS A 138 -10.91 -0.61 8.84
N ILE A 139 -10.13 -0.67 7.79
CA ILE A 139 -10.37 -1.59 6.66
C ILE A 139 -10.32 -3.03 7.15
N ASN A 140 -9.29 -3.38 7.92
CA ASN A 140 -9.14 -4.74 8.44
C ASN A 140 -10.29 -5.14 9.37
N GLN A 141 -10.75 -4.25 10.23
CA GLN A 141 -11.93 -4.47 11.08
C GLN A 141 -13.18 -4.76 10.25
N GLU A 142 -13.37 -4.04 9.16
CA GLU A 142 -14.49 -4.28 8.25
C GLU A 142 -14.38 -5.65 7.56
N LEU A 143 -13.16 -6.09 7.23
CA LEU A 143 -12.93 -7.41 6.64
C LEU A 143 -13.15 -8.56 7.62
N GLU A 144 -12.96 -8.34 8.91
CA GLU A 144 -13.20 -9.35 9.96
C GLU A 144 -14.69 -9.59 10.22
N ARG A 145 -15.55 -8.68 9.76
CA ARG A 145 -17.01 -8.86 9.83
C ARG A 145 -17.49 -9.78 8.71
N CYS A 146 -18.70 -10.30 8.86
CA CYS A 146 -19.36 -11.01 7.78
C CYS A 146 -19.52 -10.12 6.56
N ILE A 147 -19.14 -10.63 5.40
CA ILE A 147 -19.29 -9.91 4.12
C ILE A 147 -20.79 -9.74 3.84
N ASP A 148 -21.20 -8.50 3.59
CA ASP A 148 -22.56 -8.16 3.20
C ASP A 148 -22.56 -7.21 1.98
N ARG A 149 -23.74 -6.77 1.57
CA ARG A 149 -23.92 -5.88 0.40
C ARG A 149 -23.26 -4.50 0.56
N HIS A 150 -22.93 -4.11 1.79
CA HIS A 150 -22.31 -2.80 2.11
C HIS A 150 -20.79 -2.87 2.23
N SER A 151 -20.22 -4.05 2.36
CA SER A 151 -18.78 -4.22 2.59
C SER A 151 -17.92 -3.56 1.52
N LYS A 152 -18.23 -3.82 0.25
CA LYS A 152 -17.52 -3.25 -0.89
C LYS A 152 -17.54 -1.71 -0.89
N LYS A 153 -18.70 -1.12 -0.63
CA LYS A 153 -18.88 0.34 -0.59
C LYS A 153 -18.11 0.98 0.57
N ILE A 154 -18.22 0.39 1.75
CA ILE A 154 -17.55 0.90 2.95
C ILE A 154 -16.04 0.84 2.80
N VAL A 155 -15.51 -0.30 2.39
CA VAL A 155 -14.06 -0.48 2.17
C VAL A 155 -13.56 0.49 1.09
N SER A 156 -14.28 0.63 -0.02
CA SER A 156 -13.92 1.57 -1.09
C SER A 156 -13.85 3.02 -0.60
N LYS A 157 -14.74 3.43 0.30
CA LYS A 157 -14.71 4.78 0.89
C LYS A 157 -13.51 4.98 1.81
N TYR A 158 -13.13 4.00 2.61
CA TYR A 158 -11.93 4.08 3.41
C TYR A 158 -10.67 4.20 2.54
N ILE A 159 -10.59 3.42 1.47
CA ILE A 159 -9.47 3.49 0.52
C ILE A 159 -9.43 4.88 -0.15
N GLU A 160 -10.56 5.37 -0.62
CA GLU A 160 -10.66 6.70 -1.25
C GLU A 160 -10.16 7.79 -0.32
N LEU A 161 -10.61 7.80 0.93
CA LEU A 161 -10.18 8.80 1.92
C LEU A 161 -8.69 8.68 2.23
N LEU A 162 -8.17 7.47 2.35
CA LEU A 162 -6.73 7.22 2.52
C LEU A 162 -5.92 7.82 1.35
N LEU A 163 -6.37 7.61 0.12
CA LEU A 163 -5.73 8.15 -1.07
C LEU A 163 -5.80 9.69 -1.13
N ASP A 164 -6.89 10.28 -0.68
CA ASP A 164 -7.03 11.74 -0.58
C ASP A 164 -6.02 12.33 0.42
N TYR A 165 -5.80 11.67 1.55
CA TYR A 165 -4.73 12.06 2.47
C TYR A 165 -3.35 11.93 1.82
N CYS A 166 -3.13 10.90 1.02
CA CYS A 166 -1.86 10.72 0.30
C CYS A 166 -1.61 11.85 -0.72
N ILE A 167 -2.65 12.37 -1.38
CA ILE A 167 -2.52 13.57 -2.21
C ILE A 167 -1.97 14.73 -1.40
N ARG A 168 -2.52 14.97 -0.22
CA ARG A 168 -2.05 16.04 0.70
C ARG A 168 -0.57 15.83 1.08
N PHE A 169 -0.18 14.60 1.38
CA PHE A 169 1.19 14.28 1.77
C PHE A 169 2.18 14.46 0.61
N TYR A 170 1.79 14.09 -0.62
CA TYR A 170 2.60 14.35 -1.82
C TYR A 170 2.75 15.83 -2.10
N GLU A 171 1.69 16.61 -1.97
CA GLU A 171 1.77 18.08 -2.13
C GLU A 171 2.74 18.68 -1.13
N ARG A 172 2.72 18.25 0.12
CA ARG A 172 3.71 18.66 1.11
C ARG A 172 5.13 18.33 0.69
N GLN A 173 5.36 17.14 0.14
CA GLN A 173 6.71 16.67 -0.22
C GLN A 173 7.26 17.35 -1.46
N PHE A 174 6.44 17.61 -2.47
CA PHE A 174 6.89 18.02 -3.80
C PHE A 174 6.58 19.48 -4.16
N ILE A 175 5.72 20.15 -3.43
CA ILE A 175 5.29 21.52 -3.75
C ILE A 175 5.91 22.57 -2.80
N THR A 176 6.56 22.15 -1.78
CA THR A 176 7.36 23.08 -0.94
C THR A 176 8.71 23.42 -1.60
#